data_d9b257452b008c181d5857f79ab97b36
#
_entry.id   d9b257452b008c181d5857f79ab97b36
#
_cell.length_a   1.000
_cell.length_b   1.000
_cell.length_c   1.000
_cell.angle_alpha   90.00
_cell.angle_beta   90.00
_cell.angle_gamma   90.00
#
_symmetry.space_group_name_H-M   'P 1'
#
loop_
_entity.id
_entity.type
_entity.pdbx_description
1 polymer ?
#
loop_
_entity_poly.entity_id
_entity_poly.type
_entity_poly.pdbx_seq_one_letter_code
_entity_poly.pdbx_strand_id
1 'polypeptide(L)'
;LTYDPFFKCMFHPDRHPDWLSNLLSAILGESVVVERLLPSDNTAISIDSLLIMDIVVRLSNGSLANVEIQKIPYMFTAERISCYSSDLLLREYTRLKENKKFMYSDMKKVYTIILYEKTGADFKNPLLHGAYIHHGKTRFNTELTLELLQEYFLIALDVFCQNGYTDDKNLDTRETIDSNMNDLEGWLSILTAETIADVEREI
;
A
#
# COMPACT_ATOMS: atom_id res chain seq x y z
N LEU A 1 8.03 -4.31 -13.38
CA LEU A 1 7.06 -5.34 -12.96
C LEU A 1 5.67 -4.80 -12.59
N THR A 2 5.40 -3.56 -12.95
CA THR A 2 4.15 -2.84 -12.64
C THR A 2 2.97 -3.21 -13.57
N TYR A 3 3.10 -4.24 -14.41
CA TYR A 3 1.98 -4.76 -15.19
C TYR A 3 0.97 -5.46 -14.26
N ASP A 4 -0.26 -4.94 -14.17
CA ASP A 4 -1.28 -5.36 -13.20
C ASP A 4 -1.47 -6.91 -13.09
N PRO A 5 -1.65 -7.69 -14.17
CA PRO A 5 -1.76 -9.14 -14.05
C PRO A 5 -0.50 -9.81 -13.49
N PHE A 6 0.68 -9.25 -13.78
CA PHE A 6 1.94 -9.76 -13.28
C PHE A 6 2.09 -9.45 -11.78
N PHE A 7 1.78 -8.23 -11.37
CA PHE A 7 1.77 -7.80 -9.98
C PHE A 7 0.86 -8.70 -9.13
N LYS A 8 -0.39 -8.90 -9.57
CA LYS A 8 -1.34 -9.81 -8.91
C LYS A 8 -0.84 -11.24 -8.82
N CYS A 9 -0.15 -11.70 -9.87
CA CYS A 9 0.43 -13.04 -9.91
C CYS A 9 1.61 -13.20 -8.95
N MET A 10 2.49 -12.20 -8.88
CA MET A 10 3.68 -12.19 -8.05
C MET A 10 3.34 -12.12 -6.56
N PHE A 11 2.37 -11.29 -6.20
CA PHE A 11 1.94 -11.12 -4.81
C PHE A 11 0.75 -11.99 -4.41
N HIS A 12 0.43 -13.02 -5.21
CA HIS A 12 -0.64 -13.95 -4.86
C HIS A 12 -0.19 -14.88 -3.72
N PRO A 13 -0.87 -14.90 -2.55
CA PRO A 13 -0.44 -15.67 -1.39
C PRO A 13 -0.29 -17.19 -1.62
N ASP A 14 -1.04 -17.76 -2.58
CA ASP A 14 -0.91 -19.18 -2.92
C ASP A 14 0.41 -19.51 -3.62
N ARG A 15 1.07 -18.51 -4.22
CA ARG A 15 2.34 -18.70 -4.91
C ARG A 15 3.53 -18.30 -4.03
N HIS A 16 3.41 -17.16 -3.38
CA HIS A 16 4.44 -16.55 -2.55
C HIS A 16 3.82 -16.02 -1.26
N PRO A 17 3.51 -16.90 -0.27
CA PRO A 17 2.72 -16.53 0.92
C PRO A 17 3.35 -15.41 1.74
N ASP A 18 4.68 -15.33 1.75
CA ASP A 18 5.40 -14.35 2.57
C ASP A 18 5.67 -13.03 1.84
N TRP A 19 5.65 -13.00 0.51
CA TRP A 19 6.05 -11.81 -0.26
C TRP A 19 5.15 -10.60 0.02
N LEU A 20 3.84 -10.80 -0.03
CA LEU A 20 2.90 -9.73 0.26
C LEU A 20 2.95 -9.31 1.73
N SER A 21 3.14 -10.26 2.65
CA SER A 21 3.32 -9.96 4.08
C SER A 21 4.57 -9.12 4.32
N ASN A 22 5.69 -9.45 3.67
CA ASN A 22 6.95 -8.74 3.80
C ASN A 22 6.85 -7.33 3.19
N LEU A 23 6.28 -7.19 1.98
CA LEU A 23 6.03 -5.88 1.38
C LEU A 23 5.16 -5.00 2.27
N LEU A 24 4.05 -5.54 2.80
CA LEU A 24 3.15 -4.79 3.67
C LEU A 24 3.82 -4.44 5.00
N SER A 25 4.61 -5.34 5.57
CA SER A 25 5.38 -5.04 6.79
C SER A 25 6.36 -3.89 6.58
N ALA A 26 7.07 -3.89 5.45
CA ALA A 26 8.00 -2.83 5.09
C ALA A 26 7.29 -1.47 4.88
N ILE A 27 6.13 -1.46 4.20
CA ILE A 27 5.34 -0.23 3.97
C ILE A 27 4.75 0.31 5.27
N LEU A 28 4.19 -0.57 6.10
CA LEU A 28 3.50 -0.19 7.35
C LEU A 28 4.45 0.14 8.49
N GLY A 29 5.73 -0.29 8.41
CA GLY A 29 6.72 -0.14 9.47
C GLY A 29 6.44 -1.01 10.69
N GLU A 30 5.62 -2.05 10.55
CA GLU A 30 5.30 -3.03 11.59
C GLU A 30 5.17 -4.44 10.99
N SER A 31 5.52 -5.45 11.74
CA SER A 31 5.37 -6.85 11.29
C SER A 31 3.90 -7.22 11.15
N VAL A 32 3.48 -7.50 9.92
CA VAL A 32 2.13 -7.96 9.61
C VAL A 32 2.18 -9.24 8.78
N VAL A 33 1.17 -10.07 8.96
CA VAL A 33 0.99 -11.30 8.18
C VAL A 33 -0.34 -11.23 7.45
N VAL A 34 -0.33 -11.54 6.17
CA VAL A 34 -1.54 -11.68 5.36
C VAL A 34 -2.25 -12.97 5.77
N GLU A 35 -3.42 -12.83 6.38
CA GLU A 35 -4.23 -13.98 6.78
C GLU A 35 -4.94 -14.60 5.58
N ARG A 36 -5.52 -13.73 4.71
CA ARG A 36 -6.24 -14.17 3.51
C ARG A 36 -6.49 -13.05 2.52
N LEU A 37 -6.62 -13.42 1.24
CA LEU A 37 -7.18 -12.56 0.20
C LEU A 37 -8.69 -12.41 0.40
N LEU A 38 -9.19 -11.24 0.07
CA LEU A 38 -10.62 -10.96 0.00
C LEU A 38 -11.03 -10.73 -1.46
N PRO A 39 -12.29 -11.01 -1.83
CA PRO A 39 -12.78 -10.70 -3.17
C PRO A 39 -12.62 -9.21 -3.49
N SER A 40 -12.01 -8.92 -4.62
CA SER A 40 -11.73 -7.54 -5.07
C SER A 40 -12.97 -6.84 -5.63
N ASP A 41 -13.94 -7.60 -6.10
CA ASP A 41 -15.19 -7.16 -6.74
C ASP A 41 -16.39 -7.07 -5.78
N ASN A 42 -16.23 -7.50 -4.54
CA ASN A 42 -17.28 -7.48 -3.52
C ASN A 42 -17.37 -6.07 -2.89
N THR A 43 -18.08 -5.15 -3.54
CA THR A 43 -18.30 -3.81 -2.99
C THR A 43 -19.46 -3.79 -1.99
N ALA A 44 -19.35 -2.98 -0.93
CA ALA A 44 -20.42 -2.76 0.03
C ALA A 44 -21.52 -1.80 -0.51
N ILE A 45 -21.24 -1.11 -1.61
CA ILE A 45 -22.02 0.06 -2.05
C ILE A 45 -23.12 -0.27 -3.07
N SER A 46 -23.10 -1.33 -3.82
CA SER A 46 -24.16 -1.91 -4.65
C SER A 46 -23.61 -2.78 -5.79
N ILE A 47 -24.49 -3.56 -6.40
CA ILE A 47 -24.20 -4.47 -7.52
C ILE A 47 -23.69 -3.73 -8.79
N ASP A 48 -23.96 -2.42 -8.92
CA ASP A 48 -23.58 -1.60 -10.06
C ASP A 48 -22.30 -0.75 -9.83
N SER A 49 -21.64 -0.91 -8.70
CA SER A 49 -20.45 -0.14 -8.38
C SER A 49 -19.21 -0.78 -9.02
N LEU A 50 -18.56 -0.02 -9.90
CA LEU A 50 -17.33 -0.41 -10.61
C LEU A 50 -16.06 -0.23 -9.75
N LEU A 51 -16.15 -0.36 -8.43
CA LEU A 51 -14.98 -0.35 -7.55
C LEU A 51 -14.31 -1.72 -7.58
N ILE A 52 -13.47 -1.95 -8.58
CA ILE A 52 -12.61 -3.13 -8.66
C ILE A 52 -11.26 -2.76 -8.05
N MET A 53 -10.89 -3.45 -6.99
CA MET A 53 -9.61 -3.29 -6.30
C MET A 53 -8.62 -4.34 -6.80
N ASP A 54 -7.31 -4.04 -6.77
CA ASP A 54 -6.30 -4.98 -7.26
C ASP A 54 -6.08 -6.13 -6.29
N ILE A 55 -5.61 -5.85 -5.10
CA ILE A 55 -5.38 -6.85 -4.05
C ILE A 55 -5.98 -6.36 -2.74
N VAL A 56 -6.95 -7.08 -2.21
CA VAL A 56 -7.55 -6.80 -0.90
C VAL A 56 -7.22 -7.94 0.04
N VAL A 57 -6.65 -7.62 1.19
CA VAL A 57 -6.25 -8.63 2.18
C VAL A 57 -6.74 -8.28 3.57
N ARG A 58 -6.88 -9.33 4.37
CA ARG A 58 -7.00 -9.24 5.82
C ARG A 58 -5.66 -9.58 6.46
N LEU A 59 -5.24 -8.76 7.38
CA LEU A 59 -4.03 -8.96 8.16
C LEU A 59 -4.34 -9.72 9.46
N SER A 60 -3.31 -10.34 10.04
CA SER A 60 -3.41 -11.13 11.27
C SER A 60 -3.92 -10.33 12.48
N ASN A 61 -3.69 -9.00 12.51
CA ASN A 61 -4.23 -8.09 13.53
C ASN A 61 -5.70 -7.70 13.28
N GLY A 62 -6.31 -8.23 12.21
CA GLY A 62 -7.70 -7.97 11.81
C GLY A 62 -7.88 -6.77 10.90
N SER A 63 -6.86 -5.95 10.67
CA SER A 63 -6.90 -4.81 9.75
C SER A 63 -7.13 -5.25 8.30
N LEU A 64 -7.64 -4.35 7.47
CA LEU A 64 -7.76 -4.55 6.04
C LEU A 64 -6.72 -3.71 5.30
N ALA A 65 -6.15 -4.25 4.23
CA ALA A 65 -5.32 -3.50 3.32
C ALA A 65 -5.79 -3.73 1.87
N ASN A 66 -5.87 -2.64 1.11
CA ASN A 66 -5.97 -2.65 -0.34
C ASN A 66 -4.66 -2.18 -0.93
N VAL A 67 -4.09 -2.94 -1.86
CA VAL A 67 -2.87 -2.59 -2.59
C VAL A 67 -3.22 -2.44 -4.06
N GLU A 68 -2.98 -1.25 -4.59
CA GLU A 68 -3.26 -0.87 -5.98
C GLU A 68 -1.95 -0.52 -6.68
N ILE A 69 -1.82 -0.94 -7.94
CA ILE A 69 -0.73 -0.48 -8.80
C ILE A 69 -1.28 0.38 -9.93
N GLN A 70 -0.74 1.61 -10.08
CA GLN A 70 -1.28 2.59 -11.01
C GLN A 70 -0.21 3.08 -11.97
N LYS A 71 -0.42 2.79 -13.27
CA LYS A 71 0.49 3.23 -14.34
C LYS A 71 0.28 4.68 -14.74
N ILE A 72 -0.95 5.15 -14.70
CA ILE A 72 -1.36 6.43 -15.23
C ILE A 72 -1.88 7.31 -14.09
N PRO A 73 -1.18 8.40 -13.72
CA PRO A 73 -1.46 9.17 -12.50
C PRO A 73 -2.86 9.80 -12.48
N TYR A 74 -3.37 10.27 -13.63
CA TYR A 74 -4.69 10.92 -13.70
C TYR A 74 -5.88 9.95 -13.63
N MET A 75 -5.64 8.64 -13.72
CA MET A 75 -6.69 7.62 -13.62
C MET A 75 -7.05 7.26 -12.18
N PHE A 76 -6.19 7.63 -11.21
CA PHE A 76 -6.41 7.30 -9.81
C PHE A 76 -6.33 8.56 -8.95
N THR A 77 -7.46 9.27 -8.89
CA THR A 77 -7.59 10.57 -8.20
C THR A 77 -7.79 10.39 -6.69
N ALA A 78 -7.64 11.49 -5.95
CA ALA A 78 -7.87 11.52 -4.50
C ALA A 78 -9.29 11.08 -4.11
N GLU A 79 -10.29 11.42 -4.95
CA GLU A 79 -11.67 11.01 -4.76
C GLU A 79 -11.81 9.48 -4.87
N ARG A 80 -11.12 8.87 -5.85
CA ARG A 80 -11.13 7.41 -6.04
C ARG A 80 -10.47 6.71 -4.87
N ILE A 81 -9.34 7.21 -4.38
CA ILE A 81 -8.66 6.71 -3.18
C ILE A 81 -9.61 6.74 -1.99
N SER A 82 -10.32 7.85 -1.80
CA SER A 82 -11.28 8.03 -0.72
C SER A 82 -12.46 7.05 -0.83
N CYS A 83 -12.97 6.81 -2.04
CA CYS A 83 -14.03 5.83 -2.28
C CYS A 83 -13.57 4.40 -1.92
N TYR A 84 -12.37 4.02 -2.33
CA TYR A 84 -11.82 2.69 -2.04
C TYR A 84 -11.64 2.47 -0.53
N SER A 85 -11.07 3.45 0.17
CA SER A 85 -10.91 3.41 1.62
C SER A 85 -12.26 3.30 2.34
N SER A 86 -13.27 4.04 1.87
CA SER A 86 -14.61 4.04 2.45
C SER A 86 -15.32 2.70 2.22
N ASP A 87 -15.17 2.11 1.03
CA ASP A 87 -15.74 0.80 0.71
C ASP A 87 -15.15 -0.29 1.61
N LEU A 88 -13.82 -0.30 1.80
CA LEU A 88 -13.18 -1.24 2.72
C LEU A 88 -13.70 -1.11 4.16
N LEU A 89 -13.88 0.12 4.63
CA LEU A 89 -14.41 0.38 5.97
C LEU A 89 -15.84 -0.14 6.10
N LEU A 90 -16.68 0.07 5.07
CA LEU A 90 -18.06 -0.41 5.05
C LEU A 90 -18.16 -1.94 4.94
N ARG A 91 -17.27 -2.59 4.17
CA ARG A 91 -17.16 -4.07 4.12
C ARG A 91 -16.87 -4.63 5.51
N GLU A 92 -15.93 -4.04 6.23
CA GLU A 92 -15.61 -4.49 7.58
C GLU A 92 -16.75 -4.26 8.54
N TYR A 93 -17.38 -3.10 8.50
CA TYR A 93 -18.59 -2.81 9.30
C TYR A 93 -19.70 -3.82 9.02
N THR A 94 -20.03 -4.09 7.76
CA THR A 94 -21.09 -5.02 7.36
C THR A 94 -20.81 -6.42 7.88
N ARG A 95 -19.57 -6.89 7.75
CA ARG A 95 -19.14 -8.20 8.25
C ARG A 95 -19.27 -8.32 9.77
N LEU A 96 -18.81 -7.31 10.50
CA LEU A 96 -18.82 -7.33 11.97
C LEU A 96 -20.23 -7.19 12.52
N LYS A 97 -21.08 -6.39 11.87
CA LYS A 97 -22.47 -6.16 12.25
C LYS A 97 -23.33 -7.43 12.26
N GLU A 98 -22.98 -8.47 11.53
CA GLU A 98 -23.64 -9.78 11.58
C GLU A 98 -23.53 -10.42 12.96
N ASN A 99 -22.51 -10.04 13.74
CA ASN A 99 -22.38 -10.47 15.11
C ASN A 99 -23.29 -9.64 16.03
N LYS A 100 -24.23 -10.30 16.74
CA LYS A 100 -25.16 -9.65 17.66
C LYS A 100 -24.48 -8.89 18.82
N LYS A 101 -23.22 -9.17 19.09
CA LYS A 101 -22.41 -8.51 20.15
C LYS A 101 -21.45 -7.46 19.58
N PHE A 102 -21.60 -7.07 18.33
CA PHE A 102 -20.75 -6.07 17.68
C PHE A 102 -20.72 -4.75 18.45
N MET A 103 -19.52 -4.22 18.64
CA MET A 103 -19.24 -2.87 19.09
C MET A 103 -18.37 -2.14 18.07
N TYR A 104 -18.51 -0.82 17.92
CA TYR A 104 -17.67 -0.04 17.01
C TYR A 104 -16.16 -0.12 17.34
N SER A 105 -15.81 -0.41 18.58
CA SER A 105 -14.43 -0.69 19.03
C SER A 105 -13.83 -1.96 18.44
N ASP A 106 -14.64 -2.86 17.88
CA ASP A 106 -14.16 -4.08 17.23
C ASP A 106 -13.58 -3.81 15.85
N MET A 107 -13.92 -2.64 15.27
CA MET A 107 -13.40 -2.23 13.98
C MET A 107 -11.89 -1.98 14.04
N LYS A 108 -11.19 -2.43 12.99
CA LYS A 108 -9.74 -2.29 12.85
C LYS A 108 -9.39 -1.30 11.74
N LYS A 109 -8.12 -0.95 11.65
CA LYS A 109 -7.60 -0.03 10.64
C LYS A 109 -7.86 -0.54 9.22
N VAL A 110 -7.97 0.39 8.32
CA VAL A 110 -8.09 0.18 6.88
C VAL A 110 -6.95 0.93 6.20
N TYR A 111 -6.09 0.19 5.54
CA TYR A 111 -4.96 0.73 4.80
C TYR A 111 -5.27 0.76 3.31
N THR A 112 -5.10 1.91 2.68
CA THR A 112 -5.19 2.07 1.23
C THR A 112 -3.81 2.43 0.71
N ILE A 113 -3.19 1.49 -0.01
CA ILE A 113 -1.81 1.56 -0.46
C ILE A 113 -1.81 1.66 -1.97
N ILE A 114 -1.26 2.74 -2.51
CA ILE A 114 -1.21 3.00 -3.94
C ILE A 114 0.25 3.09 -4.39
N LEU A 115 0.65 2.21 -5.29
CA LEU A 115 1.96 2.20 -5.93
C LEU A 115 1.83 2.88 -7.30
N TYR A 116 2.35 4.10 -7.44
CA TYR A 116 2.33 4.84 -8.70
C TYR A 116 3.60 4.55 -9.51
N GLU A 117 3.45 3.94 -10.68
CA GLU A 117 4.57 3.79 -11.64
C GLU A 117 5.01 5.17 -12.16
N LYS A 118 4.05 6.05 -12.43
CA LYS A 118 4.28 7.44 -12.81
C LYS A 118 3.38 8.35 -12.01
N THR A 119 3.94 9.43 -11.50
CA THR A 119 3.24 10.40 -10.66
C THR A 119 2.97 11.71 -11.38
N GLY A 120 1.95 12.44 -10.91
CA GLY A 120 1.65 13.81 -11.33
C GLY A 120 2.61 14.83 -10.73
N ALA A 121 2.39 16.11 -11.10
CA ALA A 121 3.22 17.23 -10.65
C ALA A 121 3.22 17.42 -9.13
N ASP A 122 2.14 17.06 -8.46
CA ASP A 122 2.01 17.22 -7.00
C ASP A 122 3.09 16.43 -6.24
N PHE A 123 3.42 15.21 -6.71
CA PHE A 123 4.48 14.38 -6.11
C PHE A 123 5.89 14.88 -6.44
N LYS A 124 6.03 15.75 -7.45
CA LYS A 124 7.31 16.32 -7.91
C LYS A 124 7.54 17.75 -7.40
N ASN A 125 6.72 18.17 -6.44
CA ASN A 125 6.87 19.47 -5.80
C ASN A 125 8.22 19.53 -5.05
N PRO A 126 9.08 20.54 -5.32
CA PRO A 126 10.37 20.68 -4.63
C PRO A 126 10.28 20.72 -3.10
N LEU A 127 9.15 21.15 -2.54
CA LEU A 127 8.91 21.18 -1.09
C LEU A 127 8.82 19.77 -0.48
N LEU A 128 8.64 18.73 -1.28
CA LEU A 128 8.65 17.35 -0.83
C LEU A 128 10.07 16.75 -0.74
N HIS A 129 11.09 17.52 -1.18
CA HIS A 129 12.50 17.10 -1.10
C HIS A 129 12.79 15.70 -1.67
N GLY A 130 12.06 15.28 -2.71
CA GLY A 130 12.20 13.97 -3.30
C GLY A 130 11.58 12.83 -2.49
N ALA A 131 10.74 13.10 -1.50
CA ALA A 131 10.01 12.06 -0.79
C ALA A 131 9.18 11.22 -1.78
N TYR A 132 9.33 9.91 -1.72
CA TYR A 132 8.61 8.95 -2.56
C TYR A 132 7.58 8.14 -1.79
N ILE A 133 7.53 8.25 -0.47
CA ILE A 133 6.52 7.65 0.40
C ILE A 133 5.75 8.76 1.10
N HIS A 134 4.44 8.75 0.95
CA HIS A 134 3.55 9.71 1.58
C HIS A 134 2.53 8.96 2.43
N HIS A 135 2.72 9.02 3.74
CA HIS A 135 1.80 8.43 4.71
C HIS A 135 0.77 9.45 5.16
N GLY A 136 -0.48 9.22 4.84
CA GLY A 136 -1.63 10.05 5.17
C GLY A 136 -2.50 9.44 6.25
N LYS A 137 -2.78 10.23 7.29
CA LYS A 137 -3.78 9.90 8.31
C LYS A 137 -4.49 11.17 8.77
N THR A 138 -5.69 11.03 9.28
CA THR A 138 -6.45 12.19 9.78
C THR A 138 -5.75 12.82 10.98
N ARG A 139 -5.55 14.14 10.91
CA ARG A 139 -5.10 14.97 12.02
C ARG A 139 -6.07 16.11 12.20
N PHE A 140 -6.35 16.44 13.45
CA PHE A 140 -7.18 17.59 13.78
C PHE A 140 -6.30 18.85 13.85
N ASN A 141 -6.87 20.00 13.56
CA ASN A 141 -6.18 21.31 13.63
C ASN A 141 -6.00 21.80 15.07
N THR A 142 -6.31 20.98 16.04
CA THR A 142 -6.11 21.19 17.48
C THR A 142 -5.22 20.08 18.03
N GLU A 143 -4.93 20.10 19.34
CA GLU A 143 -4.19 19.02 20.02
C GLU A 143 -5.05 17.76 20.29
N LEU A 144 -6.26 17.68 19.71
CA LEU A 144 -7.09 16.48 19.83
C LEU A 144 -6.40 15.28 19.19
N THR A 145 -6.09 14.29 20.00
CA THR A 145 -5.52 12.99 19.58
C THR A 145 -6.64 11.95 19.47
N LEU A 146 -7.31 11.91 18.32
CA LEU A 146 -8.30 10.89 17.98
C LEU A 146 -7.84 10.20 16.70
N GLU A 147 -7.55 8.90 16.77
CA GLU A 147 -7.15 8.11 15.63
C GLU A 147 -8.38 7.60 14.88
N LEU A 148 -8.54 8.05 13.63
CA LEU A 148 -9.49 7.46 12.70
C LEU A 148 -8.89 6.23 12.04
N LEU A 149 -9.76 5.32 11.59
CA LEU A 149 -9.35 3.98 11.14
C LEU A 149 -8.70 3.95 9.75
N GLN A 150 -8.84 5.01 8.95
CA GLN A 150 -8.37 5.05 7.58
C GLN A 150 -6.97 5.66 7.50
N GLU A 151 -6.04 4.91 6.93
CA GLU A 151 -4.68 5.37 6.64
C GLU A 151 -4.34 5.12 5.17
N TYR A 152 -3.50 5.99 4.61
CA TYR A 152 -3.16 6.01 3.19
C TYR A 152 -1.66 5.98 3.02
N PHE A 153 -1.17 5.14 2.11
CA PHE A 153 0.22 5.13 1.69
C PHE A 153 0.27 5.34 0.19
N LEU A 154 0.81 6.48 -0.24
CA LEU A 154 1.00 6.82 -1.64
C LEU A 154 2.48 6.72 -1.94
N ILE A 155 2.87 5.80 -2.81
CA ILE A 155 4.27 5.48 -3.10
C ILE A 155 4.57 5.81 -4.56
N ALA A 156 5.49 6.75 -4.76
CA ALA A 156 5.89 7.29 -6.06
C ALA A 156 7.12 6.54 -6.60
N LEU A 157 6.92 5.48 -7.38
CA LEU A 157 8.00 4.64 -7.90
C LEU A 157 8.92 5.42 -8.86
N ASP A 158 8.40 6.34 -9.67
CA ASP A 158 9.20 7.18 -10.55
C ASP A 158 10.07 8.19 -9.79
N VAL A 159 9.62 8.68 -8.63
CA VAL A 159 10.43 9.55 -7.76
C VAL A 159 11.51 8.72 -7.05
N PHE A 160 11.17 7.50 -6.60
CA PHE A 160 12.14 6.56 -6.04
C PHE A 160 13.28 6.30 -7.02
N CYS A 161 12.99 5.95 -8.28
CA CYS A 161 14.01 5.71 -9.31
C CYS A 161 14.86 6.96 -9.58
N GLN A 162 14.27 8.17 -9.59
CA GLN A 162 15.00 9.42 -9.85
C GLN A 162 15.99 9.78 -8.74
N ASN A 163 15.76 9.34 -7.52
CA ASN A 163 16.65 9.59 -6.38
C ASN A 163 17.94 8.74 -6.41
N GLY A 164 18.15 7.94 -7.45
CA GLY A 164 19.39 7.17 -7.63
C GLY A 164 19.50 5.95 -6.73
N TYR A 165 18.39 5.39 -6.28
CA TYR A 165 18.37 4.08 -5.60
C TYR A 165 18.71 2.91 -6.56
N THR A 166 19.23 3.23 -7.74
CA THR A 166 19.86 2.29 -8.64
C THR A 166 21.38 2.39 -8.47
N ASP A 167 21.96 1.44 -7.74
CA ASP A 167 23.36 0.99 -7.89
C ASP A 167 24.52 1.95 -7.58
N ASP A 168 24.46 2.87 -6.60
CA ASP A 168 25.69 3.50 -6.14
C ASP A 168 26.08 3.02 -4.74
N LYS A 169 26.99 2.02 -4.76
CA LYS A 169 27.67 1.43 -3.61
C LYS A 169 28.66 2.43 -3.00
N ASN A 170 28.19 3.42 -2.26
CA ASN A 170 29.01 4.09 -1.25
C ASN A 170 28.48 3.76 0.14
N LEU A 171 28.94 2.62 0.61
CA LEU A 171 28.47 1.88 1.79
C LEU A 171 29.02 2.41 3.14
N ASP A 172 29.59 3.60 3.22
CA ASP A 172 30.36 4.00 4.41
C ASP A 172 29.71 5.07 5.32
N THR A 173 28.45 5.44 5.10
CA THR A 173 27.75 6.38 5.98
C THR A 173 26.37 5.92 6.47
N ARG A 174 26.10 4.61 6.41
CA ARG A 174 24.76 4.02 6.74
C ARG A 174 24.69 3.30 8.09
N GLU A 175 25.40 3.75 9.09
CA GLU A 175 25.38 3.05 10.40
C GLU A 175 24.08 3.23 11.23
N THR A 176 23.05 3.90 10.72
CA THR A 176 21.76 4.06 11.45
C THR A 176 20.53 4.15 10.56
N ILE A 177 20.47 3.42 9.46
CA ILE A 177 19.23 3.31 8.70
C ILE A 177 18.42 2.14 9.26
N ASP A 178 17.22 2.44 9.70
CA ASP A 178 16.22 1.50 10.22
C ASP A 178 16.12 0.26 9.32
N SER A 179 16.30 -0.94 9.87
CA SER A 179 16.30 -2.20 9.14
C SER A 179 15.05 -2.38 8.25
N ASN A 180 13.93 -1.76 8.63
CA ASN A 180 12.69 -1.79 7.88
C ASN A 180 12.75 -0.97 6.57
N MET A 181 13.55 0.10 6.50
CA MET A 181 13.67 0.90 5.26
C MET A 181 14.48 0.16 4.17
N ASN A 182 15.50 -0.59 4.55
CA ASN A 182 16.26 -1.39 3.58
C ASN A 182 15.37 -2.46 2.93
N ASP A 183 14.49 -3.10 3.69
CA ASP A 183 13.55 -4.08 3.15
C ASP A 183 12.57 -3.44 2.16
N LEU A 184 12.08 -2.21 2.44
CA LEU A 184 11.18 -1.51 1.55
C LEU A 184 11.88 -1.07 0.26
N GLU A 185 13.09 -0.53 0.33
CA GLU A 185 13.88 -0.16 -0.85
C GLU A 185 14.15 -1.37 -1.76
N GLY A 186 14.46 -2.53 -1.19
CA GLY A 186 14.58 -3.78 -1.92
C GLY A 186 13.29 -4.15 -2.66
N TRP A 187 12.14 -4.08 -1.99
CA TRP A 187 10.84 -4.32 -2.63
C TRP A 187 10.52 -3.33 -3.74
N LEU A 188 10.82 -2.04 -3.53
CA LEU A 188 10.60 -1.01 -4.54
C LEU A 188 11.54 -1.20 -5.74
N SER A 189 12.79 -1.60 -5.53
CA SER A 189 13.74 -1.96 -6.59
C SER A 189 13.23 -3.13 -7.43
N ILE A 190 12.72 -4.19 -6.80
CA ILE A 190 12.08 -5.31 -7.51
C ILE A 190 10.89 -4.83 -8.34
N LEU A 191 10.02 -3.99 -7.78
CA LEU A 191 8.83 -3.47 -8.48
C LEU A 191 9.18 -2.58 -9.67
N THR A 192 10.29 -1.86 -9.60
CA THR A 192 10.75 -0.95 -10.67
C THR A 192 11.70 -1.60 -11.67
N ALA A 193 12.13 -2.85 -11.44
CA ALA A 193 13.00 -3.60 -12.33
C ALA A 193 12.41 -3.71 -13.75
N GLU A 194 13.21 -3.41 -14.77
CA GLU A 194 12.82 -3.48 -16.18
C GLU A 194 12.98 -4.87 -16.78
N THR A 195 13.94 -5.65 -16.24
CA THR A 195 14.25 -6.99 -16.74
C THR A 195 14.30 -8.03 -15.61
N ILE A 196 14.20 -9.33 -15.98
CA ILE A 196 14.36 -10.45 -15.04
C ILE A 196 15.77 -10.46 -14.44
N ALA A 197 16.79 -10.06 -15.24
CA ALA A 197 18.17 -9.99 -14.77
C ALA A 197 18.37 -8.93 -13.67
N ASP A 198 17.57 -7.88 -13.65
CA ASP A 198 17.59 -6.87 -12.58
C ASP A 198 16.97 -7.43 -11.29
N VAL A 199 15.95 -8.27 -11.40
CA VAL A 199 15.33 -8.95 -10.25
C VAL A 199 16.29 -9.95 -9.60
N GLU A 200 17.06 -10.71 -10.43
CA GLU A 200 18.02 -11.70 -9.92
C GLU A 200 19.19 -11.09 -9.14
N ARG A 201 19.40 -9.78 -9.21
CA ARG A 201 20.43 -9.07 -8.43
C ARG A 201 19.94 -8.65 -7.04
N GLU A 202 18.62 -8.59 -6.85
CA GLU A 202 17.99 -8.09 -5.62
C GLU A 202 17.53 -9.25 -4.70
N ILE A 203 17.54 -10.49 -5.21
CA ILE A 203 17.24 -11.72 -4.45
C ILE A 203 18.53 -12.44 -4.05
#